data_0f31edc62fa5158b5380c49f3d58d7a0
#
_entry.id   0f31edc62fa5158b5380c49f3d58d7a0
#
_cell.length_a   1.000
_cell.length_b   1.000
_cell.length_c   1.000
_cell.angle_alpha   90.00
_cell.angle_beta   90.00
_cell.angle_gamma   90.00
#
_symmetry.space_group_name_H-M   'P 1'
#
loop_
_entity.id
_entity.type
_entity.pdbx_description
1 polymer ?
#
loop_
_entity_poly.entity_id
_entity_poly.type
_entity_poly.pdbx_seq_one_letter_code
_entity_poly.pdbx_strand_id
1 'polypeptide(L)'
;MSKAGIDIVKKFMSNGYKCVVKRISFDVHDIRLISAMPGNEDMSMRVWWYTGYVYIPKGDKFYNADIDALEDVDDFIHGGITYLENEDDCTVVGFDCNHLGDGDDYNSLDFVVPHLHAVANILRYANEKGE
;
A
#
# COMPACT_ATOMS: atom_id res chain seq x y z
N MET A 1 6.83 7.39 -24.27
CA MET A 1 6.05 6.22 -23.88
C MET A 1 6.23 5.96 -22.39
N SER A 2 5.15 5.89 -21.64
CA SER A 2 5.29 5.58 -20.24
C SER A 2 5.47 4.07 -20.04
N LYS A 3 6.28 3.72 -19.09
CA LYS A 3 6.62 2.34 -18.83
C LYS A 3 6.44 2.09 -17.32
N ALA A 4 5.48 1.26 -16.99
CA ALA A 4 5.21 0.93 -15.61
C ALA A 4 6.08 -0.24 -15.16
N GLY A 5 6.58 -0.15 -13.93
CA GLY A 5 7.31 -1.24 -13.31
C GLY A 5 6.73 -1.54 -11.96
N ILE A 6 6.61 -2.83 -11.63
CA ILE A 6 6.15 -3.26 -10.32
C ILE A 6 7.16 -4.27 -9.80
N ASP A 7 7.81 -3.94 -8.71
CA ASP A 7 8.81 -4.80 -8.10
C ASP A 7 8.40 -5.17 -6.69
N ILE A 8 8.48 -6.45 -6.36
CA ILE A 8 8.32 -6.89 -4.98
C ILE A 8 9.65 -6.66 -4.29
N VAL A 9 9.66 -5.77 -3.29
CA VAL A 9 10.92 -5.42 -2.63
C VAL A 9 11.06 -6.11 -1.27
N LYS A 10 9.96 -6.61 -0.67
CA LYS A 10 10.04 -7.32 0.59
C LYS A 10 8.80 -8.17 0.81
N LYS A 11 9.01 -9.36 1.36
CA LYS A 11 7.94 -10.25 1.83
C LYS A 11 8.27 -10.70 3.23
N PHE A 12 7.30 -10.73 4.11
CA PHE A 12 7.52 -11.21 5.48
C PHE A 12 6.20 -11.63 6.10
N MET A 13 6.31 -12.30 7.25
CA MET A 13 5.15 -12.68 8.04
C MET A 13 5.08 -11.80 9.28
N SER A 14 3.90 -11.40 9.66
CA SER A 14 3.68 -10.63 10.88
C SER A 14 2.37 -11.08 11.51
N ASN A 15 2.45 -11.53 12.74
CA ASN A 15 1.27 -12.00 13.50
C ASN A 15 0.45 -13.04 12.74
N GLY A 16 1.12 -13.86 11.92
CA GLY A 16 0.46 -14.89 11.14
C GLY A 16 -0.07 -14.43 9.78
N TYR A 17 0.11 -13.15 9.46
CA TYR A 17 -0.33 -12.61 8.17
C TYR A 17 0.85 -12.43 7.24
N LYS A 18 0.67 -12.80 5.98
CA LYS A 18 1.66 -12.54 4.93
C LYS A 18 1.60 -11.06 4.58
N CYS A 19 2.75 -10.42 4.56
CA CYS A 19 2.87 -9.01 4.20
C CYS A 19 3.81 -8.87 3.02
N VAL A 20 3.46 -7.97 2.11
CA VAL A 20 4.25 -7.74 0.90
C VAL A 20 4.40 -6.24 0.69
N VAL A 21 5.62 -5.82 0.38
CA VAL A 21 5.90 -4.44 -0.02
C VAL A 21 6.29 -4.47 -1.50
N LYS A 22 5.66 -3.62 -2.27
CA LYS A 22 5.99 -3.44 -3.68
C LYS A 22 6.45 -2.01 -3.91
N ARG A 23 7.24 -1.83 -4.95
CA ARG A 23 7.59 -0.51 -5.44
C ARG A 23 7.00 -0.37 -6.84
N ILE A 24 6.18 0.65 -7.01
CA ILE A 24 5.55 0.94 -8.29
C ILE A 24 6.28 2.14 -8.87
N SER A 25 6.68 2.05 -10.14
CA SER A 25 7.38 3.13 -10.79
C SER A 25 6.95 3.23 -12.24
N PHE A 26 6.98 4.45 -12.77
CA PHE A 26 6.74 4.68 -14.18
C PHE A 26 7.31 6.03 -14.58
N ASP A 27 7.53 6.17 -15.87
CA ASP A 27 8.01 7.42 -16.45
C ASP A 27 6.80 8.25 -16.86
N VAL A 28 6.82 9.52 -16.48
CA VAL A 28 5.74 10.44 -16.76
C VAL A 28 6.19 11.43 -17.83
N HIS A 29 5.40 11.54 -18.89
CA HIS A 29 5.57 12.53 -19.95
C HIS A 29 4.38 13.47 -19.99
N ASP A 30 3.98 13.96 -18.84
CA ASP A 30 2.84 14.87 -18.76
C ASP A 30 3.33 16.27 -19.15
N ILE A 31 2.78 16.75 -20.24
CA ILE A 31 3.16 18.05 -20.79
C ILE A 31 2.93 19.18 -19.79
N ARG A 32 1.88 19.06 -18.98
CA ARG A 32 1.58 20.10 -17.99
C ARG A 32 2.60 20.14 -16.87
N LEU A 33 3.12 18.97 -16.47
CA LEU A 33 4.16 18.91 -15.46
C LEU A 33 5.49 19.39 -16.02
N ILE A 34 5.80 18.98 -17.25
CA ILE A 34 7.07 19.31 -17.89
C ILE A 34 7.14 20.78 -18.23
N SER A 35 6.07 21.38 -18.70
CA SER A 35 6.05 22.78 -19.09
C SER A 35 6.18 23.72 -17.90
N ALA A 36 5.94 23.24 -16.69
CA ALA A 36 6.20 24.01 -15.49
C ALA A 36 7.69 24.09 -15.16
N MET A 37 8.53 23.33 -15.88
CA MET A 37 9.98 23.26 -15.67
C MET A 37 10.67 23.87 -16.89
N PRO A 38 11.06 25.15 -16.83
CA PRO A 38 11.64 25.83 -18.00
C PRO A 38 12.83 25.08 -18.56
N GLY A 39 12.84 24.95 -19.88
CA GLY A 39 13.96 24.34 -20.58
C GLY A 39 13.95 22.82 -20.61
N ASN A 40 12.88 22.20 -20.16
CA ASN A 40 12.82 20.75 -20.03
C ASN A 40 11.66 20.12 -20.80
N GLU A 41 11.38 20.64 -21.98
CA GLU A 41 10.24 20.19 -22.79
C GLU A 41 10.32 18.72 -23.16
N ASP A 42 11.53 18.18 -23.25
CA ASP A 42 11.76 16.79 -23.64
C ASP A 42 12.02 15.87 -22.47
N MET A 43 11.92 16.39 -21.25
CA MET A 43 12.21 15.57 -20.08
C MET A 43 11.06 14.66 -19.69
N SER A 44 11.41 13.43 -19.33
CA SER A 44 10.49 12.56 -18.62
C SER A 44 10.86 12.58 -17.14
N MET A 45 9.86 12.39 -16.29
CA MET A 45 10.07 12.28 -14.86
C MET A 45 9.79 10.85 -14.43
N ARG A 46 10.73 10.27 -13.67
CA ARG A 46 10.53 8.96 -13.07
C ARG A 46 9.79 9.15 -11.75
N VAL A 47 8.62 8.53 -11.65
CA VAL A 47 7.80 8.59 -10.44
C VAL A 47 7.74 7.21 -9.84
N TRP A 48 7.90 7.11 -8.53
CA TRP A 48 7.81 5.81 -7.85
C TRP A 48 7.30 6.01 -6.43
N TRP A 49 6.70 4.94 -5.90
CA TRP A 49 6.29 4.92 -4.50
C TRP A 49 6.15 3.48 -4.05
N TYR A 50 6.16 3.31 -2.72
CA TYR A 50 5.93 2.01 -2.12
C TYR A 50 4.45 1.78 -1.90
N THR A 51 4.06 0.51 -1.96
CA THR A 51 2.73 0.06 -1.58
C THR A 51 2.90 -1.11 -0.62
N GLY A 52 2.00 -1.21 0.35
CA GLY A 52 2.04 -2.29 1.33
C GLY A 52 0.76 -3.09 1.27
N TYR A 53 0.87 -4.40 1.45
CA TYR A 53 -0.27 -5.32 1.39
C TYR A 53 -0.23 -6.31 2.52
N VAL A 54 -1.38 -6.59 3.11
CA VAL A 54 -1.56 -7.65 4.09
C VAL A 54 -2.55 -8.65 3.49
N TYR A 55 -2.19 -9.92 3.51
CA TYR A 55 -3.01 -11.01 2.97
C TYR A 55 -3.73 -11.68 4.11
N ILE A 56 -5.06 -11.61 4.11
CA ILE A 56 -5.91 -12.18 5.14
C ILE A 56 -6.40 -13.54 4.65
N PRO A 57 -6.00 -14.63 5.31
CA PRO A 57 -6.31 -15.96 4.80
C PRO A 57 -7.76 -16.31 5.00
N LYS A 58 -8.19 -17.28 4.20
CA LYS A 58 -9.49 -17.90 4.37
C LYS A 58 -9.59 -18.49 5.77
N GLY A 59 -10.71 -18.27 6.43
CA GLY A 59 -10.90 -18.70 7.82
C GLY A 59 -10.68 -17.62 8.84
N ASP A 60 -10.07 -16.52 8.44
CA ASP A 60 -9.89 -15.37 9.31
C ASP A 60 -11.20 -14.58 9.41
N LYS A 61 -11.40 -13.90 10.53
CA LYS A 61 -12.58 -13.08 10.77
C LYS A 61 -12.81 -12.05 9.67
N PHE A 62 -11.74 -11.53 9.08
CA PHE A 62 -11.82 -10.47 8.08
C PHE A 62 -11.75 -10.98 6.65
N TYR A 63 -11.79 -12.29 6.44
CA TYR A 63 -11.86 -12.83 5.10
C TYR A 63 -13.17 -12.36 4.44
N ASN A 64 -13.09 -11.87 3.23
CA ASN A 64 -14.21 -11.30 2.47
C ASN A 64 -14.82 -10.05 3.11
N ALA A 65 -14.09 -9.39 3.99
CA ALA A 65 -14.58 -8.19 4.64
C ALA A 65 -14.70 -7.05 3.63
N ASP A 66 -15.62 -6.15 3.92
CA ASP A 66 -15.70 -4.89 3.20
C ASP A 66 -14.95 -3.81 4.00
N ILE A 67 -14.93 -2.60 3.45
CA ILE A 67 -14.19 -1.51 4.07
C ILE A 67 -14.76 -1.14 5.44
N ASP A 68 -16.07 -1.28 5.62
CA ASP A 68 -16.71 -0.94 6.90
C ASP A 68 -16.26 -1.88 8.01
N ALA A 69 -16.11 -3.17 7.69
CA ALA A 69 -15.63 -4.16 8.66
C ALA A 69 -14.17 -3.92 9.03
N LEU A 70 -13.42 -3.23 8.16
CA LEU A 70 -12.01 -2.93 8.37
C LEU A 70 -11.80 -1.50 8.85
N GLU A 71 -12.80 -0.91 9.46
CA GLU A 71 -12.76 0.49 9.88
C GLU A 71 -11.54 0.82 10.74
N ASP A 72 -11.21 -0.04 11.70
CA ASP A 72 -10.06 0.21 12.57
C ASP A 72 -8.75 0.24 11.79
N VAL A 73 -8.64 -0.62 10.79
CA VAL A 73 -7.46 -0.65 9.92
C VAL A 73 -7.43 0.60 9.04
N ASP A 74 -8.58 0.93 8.46
CA ASP A 74 -8.69 2.10 7.59
C ASP A 74 -8.35 3.39 8.33
N ASP A 75 -8.83 3.52 9.56
CA ASP A 75 -8.56 4.70 10.37
C ASP A 75 -7.08 4.79 10.77
N PHE A 76 -6.44 3.65 10.99
CA PHE A 76 -5.04 3.64 11.38
C PHE A 76 -4.10 3.99 10.23
N ILE A 77 -4.39 3.48 9.03
CA ILE A 77 -3.49 3.65 7.88
C ILE A 77 -3.47 5.10 7.45
N HIS A 78 -2.25 5.65 7.34
CA HIS A 78 -2.06 6.99 6.82
C HIS A 78 -2.62 7.06 5.39
N GLY A 79 -3.63 7.90 5.19
CA GLY A 79 -4.31 8.00 3.90
C GLY A 79 -5.40 6.96 3.68
N GLY A 80 -5.56 6.01 4.60
CA GLY A 80 -6.60 5.00 4.53
C GLY A 80 -6.25 3.82 3.63
N ILE A 81 -7.17 2.87 3.55
CA ILE A 81 -7.03 1.71 2.67
C ILE A 81 -7.23 2.17 1.23
N THR A 82 -6.26 1.88 0.35
CA THR A 82 -6.35 2.24 -1.06
C THR A 82 -6.55 1.03 -1.97
N TYR A 83 -6.48 -0.17 -1.41
CA TYR A 83 -6.64 -1.41 -2.17
C TYR A 83 -7.34 -2.45 -1.30
N LEU A 84 -8.41 -3.01 -1.80
CA LEU A 84 -9.14 -4.09 -1.11
C LEU A 84 -9.68 -5.04 -2.16
N GLU A 85 -9.19 -6.27 -2.14
CA GLU A 85 -9.57 -7.27 -3.13
C GLU A 85 -9.90 -8.57 -2.42
N ASN A 86 -11.11 -9.08 -2.64
CA ASN A 86 -11.52 -10.37 -2.11
C ASN A 86 -11.30 -11.44 -3.17
N GLU A 87 -10.35 -12.32 -2.89
CA GLU A 87 -9.99 -13.41 -3.78
C GLU A 87 -10.48 -14.73 -3.20
N ASP A 88 -10.33 -15.81 -3.97
CA ASP A 88 -10.85 -17.12 -3.54
C ASP A 88 -10.16 -17.62 -2.27
N ASP A 89 -8.87 -17.34 -2.13
CA ASP A 89 -8.07 -17.89 -1.04
C ASP A 89 -7.74 -16.87 0.04
N CYS A 90 -7.93 -15.59 -0.22
CA CYS A 90 -7.55 -14.56 0.72
C CYS A 90 -8.23 -13.23 0.40
N THR A 91 -8.19 -12.34 1.37
CA THR A 91 -8.56 -10.95 1.17
C THR A 91 -7.28 -10.12 1.27
N VAL A 92 -7.03 -9.28 0.28
CA VAL A 92 -5.83 -8.45 0.25
C VAL A 92 -6.20 -7.03 0.60
N VAL A 93 -5.57 -6.50 1.65
CA VAL A 93 -5.75 -5.12 2.10
C VAL A 93 -4.46 -4.39 1.83
N GLY A 94 -4.55 -3.25 1.17
CA GLY A 94 -3.35 -2.51 0.82
C GLY A 94 -3.49 -1.01 0.96
N PHE A 95 -2.35 -0.38 1.00
CA PHE A 95 -2.27 1.08 1.01
C PHE A 95 -1.04 1.50 0.20
N ASP A 96 -1.03 2.76 -0.22
CA ASP A 96 0.12 3.29 -0.94
C ASP A 96 0.69 4.49 -0.20
N CYS A 97 1.93 4.84 -0.56
CA CYS A 97 2.64 5.95 0.03
C CYS A 97 2.68 7.17 -0.88
N ASN A 98 1.85 7.16 -1.92
CA ASN A 98 1.80 8.24 -2.89
C ASN A 98 0.73 9.25 -2.50
N HIS A 99 0.98 10.00 -1.43
CA HIS A 99 0.06 11.01 -0.93
C HIS A 99 0.65 12.39 -1.18
N LEU A 100 -0.08 13.18 -1.93
CA LEU A 100 0.35 14.52 -2.27
C LEU A 100 0.59 15.34 -1.00
N GLY A 101 1.78 15.94 -0.92
CA GLY A 101 2.14 16.78 0.21
C GLY A 101 2.78 16.07 1.39
N ASP A 102 2.86 14.74 1.36
CA ASP A 102 3.43 13.99 2.48
C ASP A 102 4.96 14.02 2.52
N GLY A 103 5.61 14.22 1.39
CA GLY A 103 7.05 14.18 1.33
C GLY A 103 7.60 12.76 1.41
N ASP A 104 8.91 12.66 1.54
CA ASP A 104 9.60 11.37 1.45
C ASP A 104 9.53 10.55 2.73
N ASP A 105 9.17 11.14 3.86
CA ASP A 105 9.15 10.44 5.14
C ASP A 105 8.17 9.27 5.14
N TYR A 106 7.07 9.40 4.41
CA TYR A 106 6.05 8.36 4.34
C TYR A 106 6.26 7.41 3.17
N ASN A 107 7.18 7.72 2.28
CA ASN A 107 7.47 6.88 1.12
C ASN A 107 8.81 6.18 1.33
N SER A 108 8.88 5.33 2.35
CA SER A 108 10.11 4.64 2.71
C SER A 108 9.78 3.29 3.31
N LEU A 109 10.76 2.38 3.25
CA LEU A 109 10.63 1.08 3.89
C LEU A 109 10.52 1.22 5.40
N ASP A 110 11.21 2.21 5.97
CA ASP A 110 11.14 2.47 7.41
C ASP A 110 9.74 2.90 7.86
N PHE A 111 8.93 3.40 6.97
CA PHE A 111 7.53 3.71 7.25
C PHE A 111 6.62 2.50 6.93
N VAL A 112 6.78 1.92 5.74
CA VAL A 112 5.86 0.89 5.23
C VAL A 112 5.93 -0.38 6.06
N VAL A 113 7.13 -0.84 6.40
CA VAL A 113 7.28 -2.12 7.09
C VAL A 113 6.69 -2.07 8.51
N PRO A 114 7.03 -1.08 9.36
CA PRO A 114 6.37 -0.98 10.66
C PRO A 114 4.87 -0.78 10.56
N HIS A 115 4.41 -0.07 9.53
CA HIS A 115 2.99 0.17 9.33
C HIS A 115 2.26 -1.14 9.06
N LEU A 116 2.85 -2.03 8.24
CA LEU A 116 2.28 -3.35 7.97
C LEU A 116 2.25 -4.21 9.24
N HIS A 117 3.30 -4.15 10.06
CA HIS A 117 3.30 -4.86 11.34
C HIS A 117 2.16 -4.37 12.22
N ALA A 118 1.92 -3.07 12.26
CA ALA A 118 0.85 -2.50 13.06
C ALA A 118 -0.52 -2.93 12.55
N VAL A 119 -0.72 -2.96 11.24
CA VAL A 119 -1.97 -3.42 10.64
C VAL A 119 -2.20 -4.89 11.01
N ALA A 120 -1.17 -5.72 10.90
CA ALA A 120 -1.27 -7.12 11.27
C ALA A 120 -1.62 -7.29 12.75
N ASN A 121 -1.07 -6.43 13.62
CA ASN A 121 -1.42 -6.44 15.04
C ASN A 121 -2.90 -6.11 15.26
N ILE A 122 -3.42 -5.11 14.56
CA ILE A 122 -4.83 -4.72 14.68
C ILE A 122 -5.72 -5.89 14.28
N LEU A 123 -5.41 -6.54 13.17
CA LEU A 123 -6.19 -7.68 12.69
C LEU A 123 -6.15 -8.84 13.67
N ARG A 124 -4.95 -9.16 14.18
CA ARG A 124 -4.79 -10.26 15.13
C ARG A 124 -5.53 -9.98 16.43
N TYR A 125 -5.42 -8.78 16.94
CA TYR A 125 -6.09 -8.38 18.16
C TYR A 125 -7.60 -8.55 18.03
N ALA A 126 -8.16 -8.09 16.92
CA ALA A 126 -9.61 -8.20 16.69
C ALA A 126 -10.06 -9.67 16.61
N ASN A 127 -9.24 -10.52 15.98
CA ASN A 127 -9.54 -11.96 15.94
C ASN A 127 -9.52 -12.59 17.32
N GLU A 128 -8.54 -12.19 18.13
CA GLU A 128 -8.36 -12.76 19.47
C GLU A 128 -9.45 -12.31 20.44
N LYS A 129 -10.09 -11.20 20.18
CA LYS A 129 -11.22 -10.77 21.01
C LYS A 129 -12.42 -11.69 20.85
N GLY A 130 -12.45 -12.53 19.83
CA GLY A 130 -13.41 -13.59 19.71
C GLY A 130 -14.84 -13.18 19.40
N GLU A 131 -15.02 -12.02 18.86
CA GLU A 131 -16.38 -11.50 18.57
C GLU A 131 -16.90 -11.86 17.21
#